data_e30b81bb4590d3911759e21647c8da18
#
_entry.id   e30b81bb4590d3911759e21647c8da18
#
_cell.length_a   1.000
_cell.length_b   1.000
_cell.length_c   1.000
_cell.angle_alpha   90.00
_cell.angle_beta   90.00
_cell.angle_gamma   90.00
#
_symmetry.space_group_name_H-M   'P 1'
#
loop_
_entity.id
_entity.type
_entity.pdbx_description
1 polymer ?
#
loop_
_entity_poly.entity_id
_entity_poly.type
_entity_poly.pdbx_seq_one_letter_code
_entity_poly.pdbx_strand_id
1 'polypeptide(L)'
;MRALIGLLLCAATAFFILIPIRSGLAFVNPRAPATASQRTFRFEERVFYQRAIEEVYWRHRIWPKERPDPKPSLDGVISQAQLEKKVRDYLRNSQALADEWKRPITTEQLQAEMDRMAQNTRQPEVLQELFEALGNDPFVIAECLARPILAERLLAHPAVERVKQRSGMFDQIVAGANYTLPTISDPSGGCVEDTWTPTNLTGAPDGRVSHTAVWTGSEMIVWGGDNCFLSCTVNTGGRYNPSTDSWTATSATNAPVGRHSHTAVWTGTE
;
A
#
# COMPACT_ATOMS: atom_id res chain seq x y z
N MET A 1 -10.02 -94.64 25.50
CA MET A 1 -9.18 -95.22 26.58
C MET A 1 -8.34 -94.07 27.11
N ARG A 2 -8.66 -93.70 28.34
CA ARG A 2 -7.74 -93.62 29.49
C ARG A 2 -6.46 -92.75 29.17
N ALA A 3 -6.05 -91.77 29.91
CA ALA A 3 -6.27 -91.24 31.25
C ALA A 3 -5.07 -90.31 31.55
N LEU A 4 -5.24 -89.46 32.49
CA LEU A 4 -4.46 -88.93 33.61
C LEU A 4 -3.66 -87.66 33.34
N ILE A 5 -4.18 -86.57 33.86
CA ILE A 5 -3.93 -85.93 35.18
C ILE A 5 -2.46 -85.74 35.48
N GLY A 6 -2.05 -84.48 35.58
CA GLY A 6 -0.85 -84.04 36.16
C GLY A 6 -0.97 -82.58 36.63
N LEU A 7 -1.44 -82.42 37.88
CA LEU A 7 -1.53 -81.16 38.61
C LEU A 7 -0.10 -80.86 39.13
N LEU A 8 0.44 -79.69 38.81
CA LEU A 8 1.62 -79.19 39.49
C LEU A 8 1.39 -77.72 39.88
N LEU A 9 1.13 -77.56 41.18
CA LEU A 9 1.16 -76.30 41.88
C LEU A 9 2.61 -75.83 41.93
N CYS A 10 2.88 -74.66 41.48
CA CYS A 10 4.10 -73.93 41.84
C CYS A 10 3.70 -72.53 42.39
N ALA A 11 3.98 -72.43 43.69
CA ALA A 11 3.84 -71.21 44.45
C ALA A 11 4.76 -70.11 43.90
N ALA A 12 4.18 -69.03 43.46
CA ALA A 12 4.98 -67.80 43.09
C ALA A 12 4.98 -66.85 44.29
N THR A 13 6.10 -66.78 44.93
CA THR A 13 6.42 -65.77 45.95
C THR A 13 6.44 -64.33 45.30
N ALA A 14 5.48 -63.57 45.75
CA ALA A 14 5.43 -62.13 45.35
C ALA A 14 6.62 -61.36 46.01
N PHE A 15 7.58 -60.98 45.22
CA PHE A 15 8.61 -60.05 45.64
C PHE A 15 8.08 -58.62 45.38
N PHE A 16 7.62 -57.94 46.43
CA PHE A 16 7.31 -56.52 46.40
C PHE A 16 8.61 -55.74 46.37
N ILE A 17 8.99 -55.27 45.18
CA ILE A 17 10.03 -54.25 45.04
C ILE A 17 9.37 -52.88 45.27
N LEU A 18 9.61 -52.32 46.45
CA LEU A 18 9.33 -50.89 46.75
C LEU A 18 10.22 -50.03 45.88
N ILE A 19 9.70 -49.50 44.77
CA ILE A 19 10.36 -48.47 44.02
C ILE A 19 9.99 -47.12 44.66
N PRO A 20 10.94 -46.32 45.14
CA PRO A 20 10.62 -44.97 45.64
C PRO A 20 10.18 -44.11 44.47
N ILE A 21 8.90 -43.66 44.50
CA ILE A 21 8.38 -42.64 43.60
C ILE A 21 9.09 -41.35 43.99
N ARG A 22 10.18 -41.06 43.31
CA ARG A 22 10.72 -39.68 43.26
C ARG A 22 9.76 -38.87 42.40
N SER A 23 8.92 -38.06 43.04
CA SER A 23 8.16 -37.00 42.41
C SER A 23 9.13 -35.97 41.84
N GLY A 24 9.68 -36.28 40.68
CA GLY A 24 10.35 -35.29 39.86
C GLY A 24 9.26 -34.40 39.29
N LEU A 25 9.06 -33.22 39.89
CA LEU A 25 8.43 -32.10 39.21
C LEU A 25 9.26 -31.86 37.95
N ALA A 26 8.84 -32.44 36.82
CA ALA A 26 9.31 -32.02 35.53
C ALA A 26 8.85 -30.58 35.39
N PHE A 27 9.78 -29.63 35.64
CA PHE A 27 9.66 -28.29 35.11
C PHE A 27 9.51 -28.45 33.60
N VAL A 28 8.29 -28.32 33.11
CA VAL A 28 8.01 -28.09 31.71
C VAL A 28 8.65 -26.74 31.41
N ASN A 29 9.88 -26.79 30.92
CA ASN A 29 10.53 -25.65 30.35
C ASN A 29 9.57 -25.12 29.27
N PRO A 30 9.02 -23.89 29.37
CA PRO A 30 8.26 -23.35 28.28
C PRO A 30 9.21 -23.37 27.09
N ARG A 31 8.87 -24.18 26.09
CA ARG A 31 9.61 -24.30 24.85
C ARG A 31 9.80 -22.88 24.36
N ALA A 32 11.02 -22.37 24.38
CA ALA A 32 11.35 -21.08 23.80
C ALA A 32 10.67 -21.02 22.42
N PRO A 33 9.98 -19.93 22.08
CA PRO A 33 9.36 -19.83 20.77
C PRO A 33 10.45 -20.14 19.74
N ALA A 34 10.15 -21.07 18.84
CA ALA A 34 11.04 -21.43 17.77
C ALA A 34 11.57 -20.16 17.16
N THR A 35 12.89 -19.98 17.14
CA THR A 35 13.57 -18.84 16.57
C THR A 35 12.94 -18.59 15.20
N ALA A 36 12.23 -17.49 15.06
CA ALA A 36 11.63 -17.12 13.79
C ALA A 36 12.78 -17.06 12.78
N SER A 37 12.78 -18.00 11.85
CA SER A 37 13.78 -18.08 10.79
C SER A 37 13.78 -16.72 10.08
N GLN A 38 14.94 -16.04 10.05
CA GLN A 38 15.10 -14.80 9.31
C GLN A 38 14.88 -15.13 7.83
N ARG A 39 13.66 -14.95 7.38
CA ARG A 39 13.31 -15.11 5.97
C ARG A 39 13.93 -13.95 5.20
N THR A 40 14.79 -14.25 4.26
CA THR A 40 15.40 -13.27 3.37
C THR A 40 15.16 -13.67 1.92
N PHE A 41 15.02 -12.70 1.04
CA PHE A 41 14.89 -12.97 -0.39
C PHE A 41 16.24 -12.90 -1.09
N ARG A 42 16.46 -13.83 -2.00
CA ARG A 42 17.49 -13.71 -3.03
C ARG A 42 17.07 -12.67 -4.08
N PHE A 43 18.05 -12.16 -4.80
CA PHE A 43 17.77 -11.17 -5.84
C PHE A 43 16.82 -11.70 -6.92
N GLU A 44 17.02 -12.94 -7.35
CA GLU A 44 16.20 -13.61 -8.38
C GLU A 44 14.74 -13.79 -7.93
N GLU A 45 14.52 -14.07 -6.64
CA GLU A 45 13.17 -14.18 -6.08
C GLU A 45 12.46 -12.81 -6.10
N ARG A 46 13.18 -11.74 -5.80
CA ARG A 46 12.63 -10.37 -5.90
C ARG A 46 12.29 -10.01 -7.34
N VAL A 47 13.10 -10.41 -8.31
CA VAL A 47 12.83 -10.19 -9.74
C VAL A 47 11.61 -10.99 -10.19
N PHE A 48 11.46 -12.23 -9.71
CA PHE A 48 10.27 -13.05 -9.97
C PHE A 48 8.99 -12.35 -9.47
N TYR A 49 8.98 -11.87 -8.22
CA TYR A 49 7.83 -11.15 -7.68
C TYR A 49 7.61 -9.80 -8.36
N GLN A 50 8.68 -9.10 -8.75
CA GLN A 50 8.55 -7.87 -9.53
C GLN A 50 7.85 -8.13 -10.88
N ARG A 51 8.17 -9.24 -11.54
CA ARG A 51 7.47 -9.64 -12.76
C ARG A 51 5.98 -9.87 -12.50
N ALA A 52 5.63 -10.60 -11.44
CA ALA A 52 4.24 -10.85 -11.09
C ALA A 52 3.46 -9.54 -10.85
N ILE A 53 4.06 -8.55 -10.18
CA ILE A 53 3.49 -7.22 -9.98
C ILE A 53 3.28 -6.50 -11.32
N GLU A 54 4.27 -6.53 -12.22
CA GLU A 54 4.18 -5.88 -13.54
C GLU A 54 3.11 -6.53 -14.43
N GLU A 55 2.91 -7.85 -14.31
CA GLU A 55 1.85 -8.58 -15.02
C GLU A 55 0.46 -8.07 -14.61
N VAL A 56 0.22 -7.86 -13.31
CA VAL A 56 -1.04 -7.30 -12.83
C VAL A 56 -1.22 -5.88 -13.37
N TYR A 57 -0.24 -4.99 -13.19
CA TYR A 57 -0.33 -3.63 -13.71
C TYR A 57 -0.50 -3.59 -15.23
N TRP A 58 0.18 -4.47 -15.96
CA TRP A 58 0.05 -4.55 -17.41
C TRP A 58 -1.35 -4.99 -17.80
N ARG A 59 -1.96 -5.93 -17.10
CA ARG A 59 -3.32 -6.42 -17.35
C ARG A 59 -4.34 -5.28 -17.26
N HIS A 60 -4.23 -4.43 -16.25
CA HIS A 60 -5.12 -3.30 -16.02
C HIS A 60 -4.77 -2.05 -16.83
N ARG A 61 -3.64 -2.04 -17.51
CA ARG A 61 -3.26 -0.89 -18.34
C ARG A 61 -4.16 -0.79 -19.57
N ILE A 62 -4.79 0.39 -19.74
CA ILE A 62 -5.62 0.68 -20.90
C ILE A 62 -4.79 0.63 -22.17
N TRP A 63 -5.27 -0.08 -23.17
CA TRP A 63 -4.71 -0.10 -24.51
C TRP A 63 -5.60 0.72 -25.43
N PRO A 64 -5.10 1.79 -26.11
CA PRO A 64 -5.93 2.65 -26.94
C PRO A 64 -6.62 1.86 -28.05
N LYS A 65 -7.92 2.07 -28.22
CA LYS A 65 -8.73 1.40 -29.25
C LYS A 65 -8.36 1.81 -30.66
N GLU A 66 -7.73 2.98 -30.80
CA GLU A 66 -7.28 3.58 -32.06
C GLU A 66 -6.02 2.91 -32.60
N ARG A 67 -5.33 2.12 -31.78
CA ARG A 67 -4.17 1.33 -32.23
C ARG A 67 -4.62 0.09 -32.99
N PRO A 68 -4.13 -0.12 -34.22
CA PRO A 68 -4.50 -1.27 -35.02
C PRO A 68 -3.96 -2.59 -34.46
N ASP A 69 -2.86 -2.51 -33.70
CA ASP A 69 -2.19 -3.69 -33.17
C ASP A 69 -2.82 -4.15 -31.85
N PRO A 70 -2.95 -5.46 -31.61
CA PRO A 70 -3.41 -5.98 -30.33
C PRO A 70 -2.42 -5.62 -29.23
N LYS A 71 -2.92 -5.55 -27.99
CA LYS A 71 -2.09 -5.33 -26.80
C LYS A 71 -1.01 -6.42 -26.72
N PRO A 72 0.29 -6.07 -26.75
CA PRO A 72 1.37 -7.04 -26.67
C PRO A 72 1.42 -7.74 -25.31
N SER A 73 2.11 -8.87 -25.22
CA SER A 73 2.45 -9.48 -23.94
C SER A 73 3.39 -8.58 -23.11
N LEU A 74 3.49 -8.82 -21.81
CA LEU A 74 4.42 -8.08 -20.97
C LEU A 74 5.86 -8.19 -21.46
N ASP A 75 6.28 -9.37 -21.93
CA ASP A 75 7.64 -9.61 -22.45
C ASP A 75 7.97 -8.80 -23.70
N GLY A 76 6.95 -8.40 -24.46
CA GLY A 76 7.11 -7.49 -25.60
C GLY A 76 7.34 -6.02 -25.20
N VAL A 77 7.14 -5.69 -23.90
CA VAL A 77 7.16 -4.31 -23.40
C VAL A 77 8.25 -4.09 -22.37
N ILE A 78 8.50 -5.06 -21.51
CA ILE A 78 9.51 -4.98 -20.45
C ILE A 78 10.47 -6.17 -20.55
N SER A 79 11.75 -5.88 -20.64
CA SER A 79 12.79 -6.91 -20.69
C SER A 79 13.17 -7.37 -19.29
N GLN A 80 13.79 -8.56 -19.21
CA GLN A 80 14.37 -9.08 -17.97
C GLN A 80 15.33 -8.08 -17.31
N ALA A 81 16.19 -7.42 -18.11
CA ALA A 81 17.13 -6.42 -17.62
C ALA A 81 16.43 -5.19 -17.00
N GLN A 82 15.26 -4.82 -17.50
CA GLN A 82 14.46 -3.73 -16.94
C GLN A 82 13.80 -4.13 -15.61
N LEU A 83 13.32 -5.38 -15.49
CA LEU A 83 12.82 -5.91 -14.20
C LEU A 83 13.93 -5.94 -13.15
N GLU A 84 15.10 -6.47 -13.51
CA GLU A 84 16.27 -6.46 -12.63
C GLU A 84 16.69 -5.04 -12.23
N LYS A 85 16.64 -4.10 -13.16
CA LYS A 85 16.94 -2.70 -12.87
C LYS A 85 15.97 -2.13 -11.84
N LYS A 86 14.68 -2.36 -11.97
CA LYS A 86 13.65 -1.93 -10.99
C LYS A 86 13.97 -2.47 -9.60
N VAL A 87 14.30 -3.76 -9.49
CA VAL A 87 14.67 -4.39 -8.22
C VAL A 87 15.95 -3.74 -7.64
N ARG A 88 16.99 -3.56 -8.44
CA ARG A 88 18.22 -2.90 -7.98
C ARG A 88 17.96 -1.46 -7.53
N ASP A 89 17.11 -0.74 -8.22
CA ASP A 89 16.83 0.66 -7.91
C ASP A 89 16.13 0.79 -6.55
N TYR A 90 15.08 0.01 -6.26
CA TYR A 90 14.42 0.12 -4.96
C TYR A 90 15.27 -0.43 -3.80
N LEU A 91 16.09 -1.45 -4.03
CA LEU A 91 17.04 -1.92 -3.02
C LEU A 91 18.08 -0.86 -2.69
N ARG A 92 18.60 -0.17 -3.70
CA ARG A 92 19.51 0.96 -3.52
C ARG A 92 18.85 2.11 -2.76
N ASN A 93 17.59 2.44 -3.08
CA ASN A 93 16.82 3.45 -2.37
C ASN A 93 16.64 3.09 -0.89
N SER A 94 16.30 1.83 -0.59
CA SER A 94 16.20 1.34 0.79
C SER A 94 17.54 1.40 1.53
N GLN A 95 18.63 1.07 0.83
CA GLN A 95 19.98 1.13 1.38
C GLN A 95 20.42 2.58 1.64
N ALA A 96 20.16 3.50 0.72
CA ALA A 96 20.44 4.92 0.90
C ALA A 96 19.73 5.50 2.13
N LEU A 97 18.47 5.12 2.37
CA LEU A 97 17.75 5.52 3.58
C LEU A 97 18.47 5.03 4.85
N ALA A 98 18.99 3.81 4.86
CA ALA A 98 19.69 3.26 6.00
C ALA A 98 21.07 3.89 6.20
N ASP A 99 21.87 4.00 5.13
CA ASP A 99 23.30 4.36 5.21
C ASP A 99 23.52 5.86 5.24
N GLU A 100 22.89 6.60 4.34
CA GLU A 100 23.10 8.05 4.20
C GLU A 100 22.21 8.83 5.16
N TRP A 101 20.95 8.42 5.27
CA TRP A 101 19.96 9.14 6.08
C TRP A 101 19.85 8.60 7.51
N LYS A 102 20.51 7.48 7.84
CA LYS A 102 20.42 6.78 9.14
C LYS A 102 18.97 6.47 9.53
N ARG A 103 18.17 6.09 8.56
CA ARG A 103 16.73 5.83 8.68
C ARG A 103 16.36 4.52 7.97
N PRO A 104 16.78 3.37 8.48
CA PRO A 104 16.38 2.09 7.92
C PRO A 104 14.85 1.94 7.98
N ILE A 105 14.30 1.34 6.93
CA ILE A 105 12.87 1.03 6.91
C ILE A 105 12.60 -0.10 7.91
N THR A 106 11.71 0.15 8.87
CA THR A 106 11.36 -0.82 9.91
C THR A 106 10.18 -1.71 9.51
N THR A 107 10.00 -2.82 10.26
CA THR A 107 8.87 -3.73 10.09
C THR A 107 7.53 -3.03 10.29
N GLU A 108 7.44 -2.18 11.31
CA GLU A 108 6.23 -1.43 11.65
C GLU A 108 5.86 -0.45 10.54
N GLN A 109 6.86 0.17 9.93
CA GLN A 109 6.64 1.07 8.78
C GLN A 109 6.14 0.31 7.56
N LEU A 110 6.65 -0.89 7.31
CA LEU A 110 6.17 -1.73 6.21
C LEU A 110 4.74 -2.22 6.45
N GLN A 111 4.41 -2.64 7.69
CA GLN A 111 3.03 -2.99 8.04
C GLN A 111 2.11 -1.78 7.87
N ALA A 112 2.49 -0.62 8.39
CA ALA A 112 1.70 0.60 8.25
C ALA A 112 1.51 1.03 6.79
N GLU A 113 2.51 0.76 5.93
CA GLU A 113 2.38 1.01 4.49
C GLU A 113 1.40 0.05 3.82
N MET A 114 1.44 -1.24 4.18
CA MET A 114 0.47 -2.22 3.69
C MET A 114 -0.96 -1.83 4.12
N ASP A 115 -1.15 -1.46 5.39
CA ASP A 115 -2.44 -1.01 5.91
C ASP A 115 -2.92 0.26 5.20
N ARG A 116 -2.01 1.20 4.95
CA ARG A 116 -2.32 2.42 4.20
C ARG A 116 -2.75 2.12 2.76
N MET A 117 -2.07 1.20 2.09
CA MET A 117 -2.44 0.76 0.73
C MET A 117 -3.85 0.16 0.74
N ALA A 118 -4.14 -0.72 1.69
CA ALA A 118 -5.43 -1.40 1.78
C ALA A 118 -6.59 -0.45 2.12
N GLN A 119 -6.33 0.58 2.93
CA GLN A 119 -7.36 1.53 3.36
C GLN A 119 -7.62 2.65 2.35
N ASN A 120 -6.62 3.00 1.53
CA ASN A 120 -6.69 4.19 0.66
C ASN A 120 -6.63 3.85 -0.84
N THR A 121 -6.72 2.57 -1.20
CA THR A 121 -6.77 2.19 -2.62
C THR A 121 -8.05 2.69 -3.26
N ARG A 122 -7.93 3.18 -4.51
CA ARG A 122 -9.08 3.49 -5.36
C ARG A 122 -9.46 2.33 -6.29
N GLN A 123 -8.66 1.28 -6.28
CA GLN A 123 -8.84 0.10 -7.12
C GLN A 123 -8.62 -1.15 -6.25
N PRO A 124 -9.59 -1.49 -5.37
CA PRO A 124 -9.46 -2.59 -4.43
C PRO A 124 -9.26 -3.94 -5.15
N GLU A 125 -9.90 -4.13 -6.28
CA GLU A 125 -9.75 -5.33 -7.11
C GLU A 125 -8.32 -5.49 -7.65
N VAL A 126 -7.68 -4.41 -8.09
CA VAL A 126 -6.28 -4.44 -8.56
C VAL A 126 -5.33 -4.75 -7.41
N LEU A 127 -5.57 -4.15 -6.23
CA LEU A 127 -4.78 -4.44 -5.05
C LEU A 127 -4.96 -5.89 -4.57
N GLN A 128 -6.17 -6.42 -4.67
CA GLN A 128 -6.47 -7.82 -4.39
C GLN A 128 -5.69 -8.73 -5.33
N GLU A 129 -5.72 -8.46 -6.64
CA GLU A 129 -4.95 -9.24 -7.61
C GLU A 129 -3.44 -9.15 -7.37
N LEU A 130 -2.91 -8.00 -6.93
CA LEU A 130 -1.51 -7.86 -6.54
C LEU A 130 -1.16 -8.75 -5.34
N PHE A 131 -2.03 -8.79 -4.33
CA PHE A 131 -1.82 -9.65 -3.17
C PHE A 131 -1.88 -11.13 -3.56
N GLU A 132 -2.83 -11.52 -4.41
CA GLU A 132 -2.94 -12.88 -4.93
C GLU A 132 -1.72 -13.28 -5.78
N ALA A 133 -1.24 -12.39 -6.65
CA ALA A 133 -0.04 -12.61 -7.45
C ALA A 133 1.23 -12.78 -6.59
N LEU A 134 1.22 -12.26 -5.36
CA LEU A 134 2.27 -12.43 -4.35
C LEU A 134 1.96 -13.57 -3.35
N GLY A 135 0.96 -14.41 -3.67
CA GLY A 135 0.57 -15.59 -2.89
C GLY A 135 -0.13 -15.26 -1.58
N ASN A 136 -0.68 -14.07 -1.41
CA ASN A 136 -1.24 -13.55 -0.15
C ASN A 136 -0.28 -13.72 1.04
N ASP A 137 1.03 -13.76 0.77
CA ASP A 137 2.06 -13.88 1.78
C ASP A 137 2.44 -12.48 2.30
N PRO A 138 2.12 -12.14 3.57
CA PRO A 138 2.35 -10.81 4.10
C PRO A 138 3.82 -10.38 4.05
N PHE A 139 4.76 -11.33 4.18
CA PHE A 139 6.18 -11.03 4.09
C PHE A 139 6.59 -10.67 2.66
N VAL A 140 6.08 -11.40 1.66
CA VAL A 140 6.33 -11.09 0.24
C VAL A 140 5.75 -9.72 -0.13
N ILE A 141 4.52 -9.45 0.31
CA ILE A 141 3.83 -8.18 0.06
C ILE A 141 4.60 -7.01 0.71
N ALA A 142 5.01 -7.16 1.98
CA ALA A 142 5.79 -6.14 2.67
C ALA A 142 7.11 -5.84 1.94
N GLU A 143 7.86 -6.88 1.57
CA GLU A 143 9.21 -6.74 1.03
C GLU A 143 9.28 -6.43 -0.47
N CYS A 144 8.31 -6.91 -1.27
CA CYS A 144 8.36 -6.78 -2.71
C CYS A 144 7.37 -5.74 -3.27
N LEU A 145 6.31 -5.39 -2.52
CA LEU A 145 5.33 -4.39 -2.94
C LEU A 145 5.37 -3.13 -2.06
N ALA A 146 5.29 -3.26 -0.73
CA ALA A 146 5.23 -2.10 0.15
C ALA A 146 6.60 -1.38 0.29
N ARG A 147 7.70 -2.12 0.41
CA ARG A 147 9.05 -1.55 0.57
C ARG A 147 9.45 -0.62 -0.59
N PRO A 148 9.29 -0.97 -1.88
CA PRO A 148 9.58 -0.05 -2.98
C PRO A 148 8.81 1.26 -2.88
N ILE A 149 7.50 1.19 -2.64
CA ILE A 149 6.60 2.35 -2.54
C ILE A 149 6.99 3.23 -1.35
N LEU A 150 7.23 2.63 -0.20
CA LEU A 150 7.64 3.36 1.00
C LEU A 150 9.00 4.03 0.82
N ALA A 151 9.98 3.33 0.25
CA ALA A 151 11.32 3.88 0.02
C ALA A 151 11.27 5.10 -0.90
N GLU A 152 10.51 5.03 -1.99
CA GLU A 152 10.32 6.15 -2.93
C GLU A 152 9.64 7.33 -2.22
N ARG A 153 8.59 7.10 -1.45
CA ARG A 153 7.86 8.12 -0.71
C ARG A 153 8.74 8.82 0.33
N LEU A 154 9.55 8.06 1.07
CA LEU A 154 10.45 8.62 2.08
C LEU A 154 11.57 9.48 1.47
N LEU A 155 12.07 9.11 0.30
CA LEU A 155 13.06 9.88 -0.44
C LEU A 155 12.46 11.14 -1.06
N ALA A 156 11.22 11.07 -1.56
CA ALA A 156 10.54 12.23 -2.16
C ALA A 156 10.17 13.30 -1.11
N HIS A 157 9.91 12.91 0.15
CA HIS A 157 9.44 13.82 1.21
C HIS A 157 10.26 13.72 2.50
N PRO A 158 11.57 13.98 2.48
CA PRO A 158 12.44 13.73 3.63
C PRO A 158 12.14 14.61 4.86
N ALA A 159 11.42 15.72 4.69
CA ALA A 159 11.14 16.68 5.76
C ALA A 159 9.91 16.31 6.61
N VAL A 160 8.87 15.73 6.02
CA VAL A 160 7.59 15.47 6.69
C VAL A 160 7.71 14.33 7.70
N GLU A 161 8.47 13.30 7.39
CA GLU A 161 8.64 12.13 8.25
C GLU A 161 9.54 12.38 9.47
N ARG A 162 10.39 13.43 9.44
CA ARG A 162 11.23 13.81 10.60
C ARG A 162 10.43 14.20 11.83
N VAL A 163 9.19 14.66 11.67
CA VAL A 163 8.32 15.09 12.79
C VAL A 163 7.70 13.87 13.48
N LYS A 164 7.31 12.84 12.74
CA LYS A 164 6.69 11.61 13.30
C LYS A 164 7.66 10.72 14.05
N GLN A 165 8.93 10.70 13.65
CA GLN A 165 9.95 9.82 14.24
C GLN A 165 10.55 10.31 15.55
N ARG A 166 10.31 11.58 15.97
CA ARG A 166 10.78 12.10 17.26
C ARG A 166 10.05 11.52 18.48
N SER A 167 8.94 10.82 18.29
CA SER A 167 8.15 10.22 19.37
C SER A 167 8.41 8.74 19.65
N GLY A 168 9.26 8.06 18.87
CA GLY A 168 9.55 6.64 19.03
C GLY A 168 11.04 6.41 19.21
N MET A 169 11.49 6.23 20.46
CA MET A 169 12.86 5.88 20.79
C MET A 169 13.12 4.40 20.45
N PHE A 170 14.11 4.21 19.60
CA PHE A 170 14.94 3.03 19.36
C PHE A 170 14.55 1.72 20.06
N ASP A 171 14.14 0.73 19.28
CA ASP A 171 14.68 -0.60 19.49
C ASP A 171 14.84 -1.32 18.15
N GLN A 172 16.12 -1.55 17.79
CA GLN A 172 16.49 -2.36 16.64
C GLN A 172 16.62 -3.78 17.11
N ILE A 173 15.72 -4.64 16.74
CA ILE A 173 16.05 -6.05 16.46
C ILE A 173 15.01 -6.55 15.45
N VAL A 174 15.41 -6.70 14.19
CA VAL A 174 14.64 -7.44 13.18
C VAL A 174 14.79 -8.93 13.48
N ALA A 175 14.16 -9.39 14.54
CA ALA A 175 13.99 -10.81 14.82
C ALA A 175 12.54 -11.18 14.50
N GLY A 176 12.32 -11.86 13.36
CA GLY A 176 11.04 -12.45 13.02
C GLY A 176 9.93 -11.43 12.76
N ALA A 177 10.04 -10.71 11.65
CA ALA A 177 8.98 -9.80 11.22
C ALA A 177 7.67 -10.59 10.98
N ASN A 178 6.73 -10.46 11.90
CA ASN A 178 5.38 -10.98 11.76
C ASN A 178 4.52 -9.91 11.09
N TYR A 179 4.42 -9.98 9.77
CA TYR A 179 3.47 -9.16 9.03
C TYR A 179 2.08 -9.80 9.05
N THR A 180 1.04 -8.98 9.05
CA THR A 180 -0.34 -9.40 8.88
C THR A 180 -0.87 -8.91 7.55
N LEU A 181 -1.66 -9.75 6.86
CA LEU A 181 -2.32 -9.35 5.63
C LEU A 181 -3.45 -8.37 5.98
N PRO A 182 -3.40 -7.11 5.51
CA PRO A 182 -4.45 -6.16 5.82
C PRO A 182 -5.74 -6.48 5.04
N THR A 183 -6.87 -6.17 5.64
CA THR A 183 -8.16 -6.21 4.93
C THR A 183 -8.23 -5.01 4.00
N ILE A 184 -8.41 -5.28 2.71
CA ILE A 184 -8.63 -4.23 1.72
C ILE A 184 -10.02 -3.67 1.96
N SER A 185 -10.08 -2.38 2.27
CA SER A 185 -11.35 -1.68 2.41
C SER A 185 -11.95 -1.54 1.01
N ASP A 186 -13.15 -2.11 0.85
CA ASP A 186 -14.00 -1.69 -0.25
C ASP A 186 -14.39 -0.23 0.06
N PRO A 187 -14.01 0.74 -0.75
CA PRO A 187 -14.56 2.07 -0.63
C PRO A 187 -16.04 1.97 -0.99
N SER A 188 -16.88 1.62 0.01
CA SER A 188 -18.36 1.56 -0.10
C SER A 188 -18.95 2.96 -0.30
N GLY A 189 -18.44 3.67 -1.21
CA GLY A 189 -18.69 4.93 -1.86
C GLY A 189 -17.89 4.95 -3.14
N GLY A 190 -17.54 3.75 -3.67
CA GLY A 190 -16.87 3.61 -4.95
C GLY A 190 -17.62 4.43 -5.98
N CYS A 191 -16.88 5.17 -6.80
CA CYS A 191 -17.40 5.76 -8.01
C CYS A 191 -18.21 4.66 -8.71
N VAL A 192 -19.54 4.73 -8.61
CA VAL A 192 -20.44 3.86 -9.36
C VAL A 192 -20.10 4.15 -10.80
N GLU A 193 -19.37 3.24 -11.43
CA GLU A 193 -19.05 3.21 -12.85
C GLU A 193 -19.02 4.62 -13.47
N ASP A 194 -17.85 5.13 -13.87
CA ASP A 194 -17.61 6.35 -14.67
C ASP A 194 -18.86 7.12 -15.16
N THR A 195 -19.86 7.28 -14.31
CA THR A 195 -21.07 8.01 -14.60
C THR A 195 -20.86 9.48 -14.25
N TRP A 196 -20.85 10.29 -15.28
CA TRP A 196 -20.84 11.74 -15.11
C TRP A 196 -22.21 12.22 -14.67
N THR A 197 -22.31 12.75 -13.48
CA THR A 197 -23.50 13.46 -13.04
C THR A 197 -23.29 14.95 -13.31
N PRO A 198 -24.15 15.61 -14.09
CA PRO A 198 -24.05 17.04 -14.33
C PRO A 198 -24.19 17.78 -12.99
N THR A 199 -23.30 18.73 -12.74
CA THR A 199 -23.42 19.65 -11.61
C THR A 199 -24.47 20.72 -11.88
N ASN A 200 -25.05 21.29 -10.83
CA ASN A 200 -25.90 22.46 -10.96
C ASN A 200 -25.11 23.63 -11.57
N LEU A 201 -25.65 24.27 -12.57
CA LEU A 201 -25.02 25.42 -13.25
C LEU A 201 -25.51 26.78 -12.75
N THR A 202 -26.49 26.81 -11.83
CA THR A 202 -26.99 28.08 -11.28
C THR A 202 -25.89 28.78 -10.48
N GLY A 203 -25.52 29.96 -10.91
CA GLY A 203 -24.42 30.73 -10.31
C GLY A 203 -23.00 30.24 -10.68
N ALA A 204 -22.89 29.26 -11.58
CA ALA A 204 -21.59 28.87 -12.14
C ALA A 204 -20.98 30.03 -12.92
N PRO A 205 -19.64 30.16 -12.91
CA PRO A 205 -18.97 31.11 -13.77
C PRO A 205 -19.17 30.73 -15.25
N ASP A 206 -19.20 31.74 -16.14
CA ASP A 206 -19.27 31.49 -17.57
C ASP A 206 -18.19 30.53 -18.05
N GLY A 207 -18.50 29.79 -19.14
CA GLY A 207 -17.55 28.89 -19.77
C GLY A 207 -16.26 29.64 -20.13
N ARG A 208 -15.12 29.07 -19.81
CA ARG A 208 -13.82 29.72 -19.96
C ARG A 208 -12.71 28.72 -20.26
N VAL A 209 -11.67 29.18 -20.91
CA VAL A 209 -10.45 28.41 -21.19
C VAL A 209 -9.27 28.99 -20.43
N SER A 210 -8.20 28.20 -20.26
CA SER A 210 -6.94 28.65 -19.63
C SER A 210 -7.11 29.26 -18.22
N HIS A 211 -8.20 28.88 -17.51
CA HIS A 211 -8.42 29.21 -16.11
C HIS A 211 -7.60 28.30 -15.20
N THR A 212 -7.55 28.61 -13.92
CA THR A 212 -7.06 27.69 -12.88
C THR A 212 -8.22 27.13 -12.07
N ALA A 213 -8.06 25.88 -11.59
CA ALA A 213 -8.96 25.28 -10.64
C ALA A 213 -8.14 24.74 -9.45
N VAL A 214 -8.58 25.05 -8.23
CA VAL A 214 -7.91 24.65 -6.99
C VAL A 214 -8.94 24.02 -6.04
N TRP A 215 -8.55 22.88 -5.42
CA TRP A 215 -9.35 22.24 -4.40
C TRP A 215 -8.92 22.70 -3.01
N THR A 216 -9.85 23.18 -2.18
CA THR A 216 -9.59 23.67 -0.82
C THR A 216 -9.66 22.60 0.26
N GLY A 217 -10.12 21.41 -0.09
CA GLY A 217 -10.49 20.35 0.84
C GLY A 217 -12.03 20.17 0.96
N SER A 218 -12.80 21.20 0.63
CA SER A 218 -14.26 21.19 0.67
C SER A 218 -14.93 21.84 -0.54
N GLU A 219 -14.26 22.77 -1.22
CA GLU A 219 -14.77 23.49 -2.38
C GLU A 219 -13.74 23.49 -3.52
N MET A 220 -14.22 23.53 -4.76
CA MET A 220 -13.39 23.79 -5.93
C MET A 220 -13.51 25.27 -6.30
N ILE A 221 -12.38 25.98 -6.37
CA ILE A 221 -12.32 27.38 -6.80
C ILE A 221 -11.85 27.42 -8.25
N VAL A 222 -12.66 27.98 -9.13
CA VAL A 222 -12.32 28.28 -10.53
C VAL A 222 -12.12 29.77 -10.66
N TRP A 223 -10.97 30.26 -11.23
CA TRP A 223 -10.72 31.69 -11.34
C TRP A 223 -9.94 32.04 -12.59
N GLY A 224 -10.18 33.26 -13.13
CA GLY A 224 -9.49 33.78 -14.29
C GLY A 224 -9.84 33.06 -15.59
N GLY A 225 -8.92 33.06 -16.52
CA GLY A 225 -9.08 32.51 -17.87
C GLY A 225 -9.69 33.48 -18.86
N ASP A 226 -9.97 32.99 -20.06
CA ASP A 226 -10.62 33.70 -21.14
C ASP A 226 -12.04 33.16 -21.35
N ASN A 227 -13.07 34.03 -21.38
CA ASN A 227 -14.47 33.65 -21.57
C ASN A 227 -15.00 34.01 -22.96
N CYS A 228 -14.15 34.36 -23.91
CA CYS A 228 -14.50 34.57 -25.30
C CYS A 228 -13.43 34.06 -26.25
N PHE A 229 -13.76 34.01 -27.55
CA PHE A 229 -12.86 33.45 -28.57
C PHE A 229 -11.68 34.38 -28.91
N LEU A 230 -11.70 35.65 -28.51
CA LEU A 230 -10.70 36.69 -28.86
C LEU A 230 -10.17 37.38 -27.60
N SER A 231 -9.63 36.61 -26.63
CA SER A 231 -8.89 37.16 -25.49
C SER A 231 -9.69 38.13 -24.59
N CYS A 232 -10.80 37.63 -24.03
CA CYS A 232 -11.56 38.33 -22.99
C CYS A 232 -11.11 37.78 -21.62
N THR A 233 -9.92 38.15 -21.23
CA THR A 233 -9.34 37.71 -19.96
C THR A 233 -10.15 38.28 -18.78
N VAL A 234 -10.60 37.42 -17.89
CA VAL A 234 -11.47 37.81 -16.77
C VAL A 234 -10.76 37.74 -15.43
N ASN A 235 -11.22 38.57 -14.47
CA ASN A 235 -10.81 38.56 -13.08
C ASN A 235 -11.92 38.02 -12.15
N THR A 236 -12.80 37.20 -12.69
CA THR A 236 -13.94 36.60 -12.02
C THR A 236 -13.74 35.10 -11.88
N GLY A 237 -14.52 34.49 -11.01
CA GLY A 237 -14.51 33.06 -10.80
C GLY A 237 -15.71 32.59 -9.99
N GLY A 238 -15.70 31.31 -9.61
CA GLY A 238 -16.72 30.71 -8.77
C GLY A 238 -16.10 29.66 -7.84
N ARG A 239 -16.77 29.46 -6.71
CA ARG A 239 -16.53 28.38 -5.77
C ARG A 239 -17.67 27.38 -5.88
N TYR A 240 -17.34 26.14 -6.15
CA TYR A 240 -18.30 25.03 -6.20
C TYR A 240 -18.22 24.21 -4.93
N ASN A 241 -19.33 24.05 -4.26
CA ASN A 241 -19.47 23.16 -3.11
C ASN A 241 -20.17 21.86 -3.54
N PRO A 242 -19.46 20.71 -3.60
CA PRO A 242 -20.04 19.45 -4.03
C PRO A 242 -21.03 18.86 -3.03
N SER A 243 -20.95 19.23 -1.74
CA SER A 243 -21.88 18.74 -0.72
C SER A 243 -23.29 19.32 -0.87
N THR A 244 -23.41 20.50 -1.45
CA THR A 244 -24.67 21.21 -1.68
C THR A 244 -25.01 21.38 -3.16
N ASP A 245 -24.12 20.90 -4.05
CA ASP A 245 -24.20 21.08 -5.50
C ASP A 245 -24.52 22.54 -5.88
N SER A 246 -23.75 23.49 -5.35
CA SER A 246 -24.00 24.91 -5.52
C SER A 246 -22.75 25.71 -5.84
N TRP A 247 -22.93 26.78 -6.61
CA TRP A 247 -21.90 27.75 -6.94
C TRP A 247 -22.09 29.05 -6.20
N THR A 248 -20.99 29.65 -5.79
CA THR A 248 -20.92 31.01 -5.24
C THR A 248 -19.83 31.79 -5.98
N ALA A 249 -20.17 32.97 -6.51
CA ALA A 249 -19.20 33.81 -7.21
C ALA A 249 -18.02 34.20 -6.27
N THR A 250 -16.81 34.27 -6.82
CA THR A 250 -15.68 34.87 -6.09
C THR A 250 -15.83 36.39 -6.03
N SER A 251 -15.35 37.03 -4.97
CA SER A 251 -15.30 38.49 -4.90
C SER A 251 -14.40 39.05 -6.00
N ALA A 252 -14.88 40.08 -6.67
CA ALA A 252 -14.07 40.86 -7.60
C ALA A 252 -13.41 42.08 -6.90
N THR A 253 -13.78 42.38 -5.67
CA THR A 253 -13.22 43.48 -4.89
C THR A 253 -11.77 43.15 -4.52
N ASN A 254 -10.83 44.01 -4.92
CA ASN A 254 -9.40 43.80 -4.79
C ASN A 254 -8.84 42.55 -5.49
N ALA A 255 -9.62 41.95 -6.38
CA ALA A 255 -9.13 40.81 -7.17
C ALA A 255 -7.99 41.26 -8.08
N PRO A 256 -7.01 40.42 -8.35
CA PRO A 256 -5.97 40.71 -9.34
C PRO A 256 -6.59 41.02 -10.70
N VAL A 257 -5.85 41.75 -11.54
CA VAL A 257 -6.28 41.95 -12.94
C VAL A 257 -6.51 40.62 -13.64
N GLY A 258 -7.46 40.60 -14.56
CA GLY A 258 -7.78 39.40 -15.32
C GLY A 258 -6.53 38.77 -15.94
N ARG A 259 -6.44 37.44 -15.84
CA ARG A 259 -5.28 36.71 -16.36
C ARG A 259 -5.67 35.28 -16.76
N HIS A 260 -4.94 34.73 -17.70
CA HIS A 260 -5.07 33.36 -18.17
C HIS A 260 -3.71 32.64 -18.07
N SER A 261 -3.70 31.31 -18.19
CA SER A 261 -2.49 30.49 -18.16
C SER A 261 -1.58 30.77 -16.95
N HIS A 262 -2.15 31.17 -15.84
CA HIS A 262 -1.49 31.45 -14.58
C HIS A 262 -1.47 30.22 -13.67
N THR A 263 -0.68 30.28 -12.62
CA THR A 263 -0.67 29.24 -11.59
C THR A 263 -1.46 29.72 -10.37
N ALA A 264 -2.22 28.80 -9.76
CA ALA A 264 -2.85 29.00 -8.47
C ALA A 264 -2.42 27.92 -7.50
N VAL A 265 -2.27 28.27 -6.23
CA VAL A 265 -1.90 27.37 -5.14
C VAL A 265 -2.81 27.68 -3.97
N TRP A 266 -3.36 26.63 -3.36
CA TRP A 266 -4.09 26.76 -2.11
C TRP A 266 -3.11 26.68 -0.94
N THR A 267 -3.11 27.71 -0.09
CA THR A 267 -2.20 27.79 1.07
C THR A 267 -2.72 27.07 2.31
N GLY A 268 -3.96 26.64 2.28
CA GLY A 268 -4.69 26.11 3.43
C GLY A 268 -5.72 27.09 4.01
N THR A 269 -5.59 28.36 3.67
CA THR A 269 -6.49 29.45 4.15
C THR A 269 -6.94 30.38 3.04
N GLU A 270 -6.12 30.59 1.99
CA GLU A 270 -6.36 31.50 0.86
C GLU A 270 -5.66 31.04 -0.43
#